data_a22e745f2b2ddd4600ada3120bde00c7
#
_entry.id   a22e745f2b2ddd4600ada3120bde00c7
#
_cell.length_a   1.000
_cell.length_b   1.000
_cell.length_c   1.000
_cell.angle_alpha   90.00
_cell.angle_beta   90.00
_cell.angle_gamma   90.00
#
_symmetry.space_group_name_H-M   'P 1'
#
loop_
_entity.id
_entity.type
_entity.pdbx_description
1 polymer ?
#
loop_
_entity_poly.entity_id
_entity_poly.type
_entity_poly.pdbx_seq_one_letter_code
_entity_poly.pdbx_strand_id
1 'polypeptide(L)'
;MQIPERRAIVSIHHEVDRLVAESGVQDGLVLVNAMHITASVFINDNESGLHADYERWLEELVPFNPGSDPASGGYLHNRTGEDNADAHHKRQVMGREVVVAITDGKLHLGPWEHIFYYEFDGRRRKRILVKIIGQ
;
A
#
# COMPACT_ATOMS: atom_id res chain seq x y z
N MET A 1 2.81 7.60 8.96
CA MET A 1 2.10 6.46 9.57
C MET A 1 3.12 5.48 10.15
N GLN A 2 2.86 4.93 11.29
CA GLN A 2 3.72 3.91 11.90
C GLN A 2 2.85 2.75 12.36
N ILE A 3 3.12 1.56 11.81
CA ILE A 3 2.35 0.34 12.07
C ILE A 3 3.18 -0.56 12.97
N PRO A 4 2.67 -0.96 14.15
CA PRO A 4 3.42 -1.82 15.07
C PRO A 4 3.59 -3.26 14.57
N GLU A 5 2.63 -3.77 13.81
CA GLU A 5 2.70 -5.10 13.22
C GLU A 5 3.64 -5.09 12.01
N ARG A 6 4.26 -6.24 11.73
CA ARG A 6 5.11 -6.37 10.55
C ARG A 6 4.31 -6.14 9.26
N ARG A 7 3.09 -6.68 9.20
CA ARG A 7 2.18 -6.51 8.06
C ARG A 7 0.81 -6.11 8.54
N ALA A 8 0.19 -5.20 7.80
CA ALA A 8 -1.17 -4.77 8.06
C ALA A 8 -1.78 -4.11 6.82
N ILE A 9 -3.06 -4.35 6.60
CA ILE A 9 -3.86 -3.62 5.61
C ILE A 9 -4.69 -2.59 6.37
N VAL A 10 -4.52 -1.33 6.04
CA VAL A 10 -5.18 -0.22 6.74
C VAL A 10 -6.00 0.58 5.74
N SER A 11 -7.29 0.77 6.04
CA SER A 11 -8.13 1.64 5.22
C SER A 11 -7.68 3.09 5.39
N ILE A 12 -7.42 3.75 4.26
CA ILE A 12 -7.12 5.19 4.20
C ILE A 12 -8.15 5.94 3.37
N HIS A 13 -9.24 5.27 3.03
CA HIS A 13 -10.27 5.79 2.13
C HIS A 13 -10.88 7.08 2.65
N HIS A 14 -11.28 7.09 3.92
CA HIS A 14 -11.92 8.27 4.51
C HIS A 14 -10.97 9.48 4.58
N GLU A 15 -9.69 9.24 4.82
CA GLU A 15 -8.68 10.30 4.82
C GLU A 15 -8.54 10.93 3.44
N VAL A 16 -8.47 10.11 2.39
CA VAL A 16 -8.36 10.60 1.02
C VAL A 16 -9.63 11.35 0.61
N ASP A 17 -10.79 10.78 0.94
CA ASP A 17 -12.08 11.39 0.64
C ASP A 17 -12.18 12.78 1.29
N ARG A 18 -11.77 12.91 2.55
CA ARG A 18 -11.75 14.18 3.28
C ARG A 18 -10.83 15.20 2.59
N LEU A 19 -9.63 14.77 2.21
CA LEU A 19 -8.67 15.66 1.54
C LEU A 19 -9.19 16.15 0.18
N VAL A 20 -9.85 15.28 -0.56
CA VAL A 20 -10.48 15.67 -1.84
C VAL A 20 -11.55 16.73 -1.58
N ALA A 21 -12.42 16.53 -0.59
CA ALA A 21 -13.46 17.49 -0.25
C ALA A 21 -12.86 18.85 0.16
N GLU A 22 -11.82 18.82 1.00
CA GLU A 22 -11.15 20.04 1.46
C GLU A 22 -10.44 20.79 0.34
N SER A 23 -9.98 20.09 -0.69
CA SER A 23 -9.28 20.72 -1.83
C SER A 23 -10.17 21.65 -2.66
N GLY A 24 -11.46 21.42 -2.67
CA GLY A 24 -12.39 22.15 -3.50
C GLY A 24 -12.31 21.80 -4.98
N VAL A 25 -11.47 20.87 -5.39
CA VAL A 25 -11.37 20.44 -6.79
C VAL A 25 -12.64 19.72 -7.20
N GLN A 26 -13.25 20.17 -8.29
CA GLN A 26 -14.48 19.58 -8.81
C GLN A 26 -14.19 18.57 -9.92
N ASP A 27 -13.15 18.79 -10.71
CA ASP A 27 -12.77 17.93 -11.83
C ASP A 27 -11.25 17.81 -11.87
N GLY A 28 -10.74 16.61 -11.67
CA GLY A 28 -9.31 16.41 -11.62
C GLY A 28 -8.90 15.00 -11.27
N LEU A 29 -7.74 14.87 -10.66
CA LEU A 29 -7.14 13.59 -10.27
C LEU A 29 -6.57 13.71 -8.87
N VAL A 30 -6.61 12.60 -8.14
CA VAL A 30 -5.87 12.45 -6.89
C VAL A 30 -4.87 11.30 -7.02
N LEU A 31 -3.62 11.57 -6.68
CA LEU A 31 -2.56 10.56 -6.55
C LEU A 31 -2.44 10.20 -5.08
N VAL A 32 -2.44 8.91 -4.77
CA VAL A 32 -2.18 8.40 -3.41
C VAL A 32 -1.00 7.44 -3.49
N ASN A 33 0.09 7.77 -2.82
CA ASN A 33 1.38 7.15 -3.04
C ASN A 33 2.04 6.76 -1.72
N ALA A 34 2.44 5.49 -1.61
CA ALA A 34 3.27 5.03 -0.49
C ALA A 34 4.71 5.48 -0.72
N MET A 35 5.22 6.33 0.16
CA MET A 35 6.55 6.94 0.06
C MET A 35 7.63 6.10 0.71
N HIS A 36 7.48 4.78 0.69
CA HIS A 36 8.47 3.87 1.23
C HIS A 36 8.50 2.57 0.40
N ILE A 37 9.70 2.05 0.22
CA ILE A 37 9.96 0.91 -0.66
C ILE A 37 9.46 -0.44 -0.11
N THR A 38 8.89 -0.46 1.09
CA THR A 38 8.32 -1.66 1.73
C THR A 38 6.85 -1.50 2.09
N ALA A 39 6.18 -0.58 1.43
CA ALA A 39 4.75 -0.35 1.61
C ALA A 39 4.06 -0.10 0.27
N SER A 40 2.75 -0.24 0.23
CA SER A 40 1.94 -0.12 -0.98
C SER A 40 0.66 0.65 -0.70
N VAL A 41 0.09 1.23 -1.74
CA VAL A 41 -1.30 1.70 -1.77
C VAL A 41 -2.00 0.94 -2.88
N PHE A 42 -3.18 0.42 -2.59
CA PHE A 42 -3.96 -0.32 -3.57
C PHE A 42 -5.45 -0.05 -3.40
N ILE A 43 -6.21 -0.39 -4.43
CA ILE A 43 -7.67 -0.25 -4.45
C ILE A 43 -8.28 -1.62 -4.72
N ASN A 44 -9.16 -2.06 -3.84
CA ASN A 44 -9.98 -3.25 -4.03
C ASN A 44 -11.11 -3.26 -2.99
N ASP A 45 -11.82 -4.36 -2.90
CA ASP A 45 -12.96 -4.50 -2.01
C ASP A 45 -12.51 -4.48 -0.52
N ASN A 46 -13.32 -3.85 0.30
CA ASN A 46 -13.13 -3.82 1.76
C ASN A 46 -13.78 -5.06 2.39
N GLU A 47 -13.15 -6.22 2.21
CA GLU A 47 -13.68 -7.48 2.69
C GLU A 47 -12.55 -8.30 3.33
N SER A 48 -12.76 -8.74 4.58
CA SER A 48 -11.72 -9.34 5.40
C SER A 48 -11.20 -10.67 4.86
N GLY A 49 -12.07 -11.48 4.25
CA GLY A 49 -11.66 -12.75 3.65
C GLY A 49 -10.72 -12.54 2.47
N LEU A 50 -11.02 -11.56 1.62
CA LEU A 50 -10.17 -11.19 0.50
C LEU A 50 -8.80 -10.72 1.00
N HIS A 51 -8.77 -9.91 2.06
CA HIS A 51 -7.50 -9.42 2.62
C HIS A 51 -6.67 -10.55 3.23
N ALA A 52 -7.32 -11.51 3.88
CA ALA A 52 -6.63 -12.71 4.37
C ALA A 52 -6.06 -13.54 3.21
N ASP A 53 -6.78 -13.61 2.09
CA ASP A 53 -6.31 -14.30 0.89
C ASP A 53 -5.08 -13.59 0.28
N TYR A 54 -5.04 -12.25 0.29
CA TYR A 54 -3.86 -11.50 -0.15
C TYR A 54 -2.64 -11.81 0.72
N GLU A 55 -2.82 -11.86 2.04
CA GLU A 55 -1.74 -12.19 2.96
C GLU A 55 -1.16 -13.59 2.65
N ARG A 56 -2.01 -14.57 2.48
CA ARG A 56 -1.58 -15.93 2.17
C ARG A 56 -0.89 -15.99 0.81
N TRP A 57 -1.48 -15.37 -0.21
CA TRP A 57 -0.94 -15.35 -1.57
C TRP A 57 0.45 -14.73 -1.62
N LEU A 58 0.62 -13.56 -0.99
CA LEU A 58 1.92 -12.88 -0.97
C LEU A 58 2.95 -13.68 -0.20
N GLU A 59 2.56 -14.34 0.89
CA GLU A 59 3.47 -15.16 1.68
C GLU A 59 3.89 -16.43 0.94
N GLU A 60 3.01 -17.02 0.15
CA GLU A 60 3.35 -18.13 -0.72
C GLU A 60 4.26 -17.71 -1.87
N LEU A 61 4.00 -16.55 -2.45
CA LEU A 61 4.77 -16.03 -3.59
C LEU A 61 6.16 -15.57 -3.19
N VAL A 62 6.26 -14.83 -2.08
CA VAL A 62 7.50 -14.23 -1.60
C VAL A 62 7.56 -14.38 -0.06
N PRO A 63 7.89 -15.57 0.43
CA PRO A 63 7.84 -15.82 1.87
C PRO A 63 8.85 -15.00 2.65
N PHE A 64 8.48 -14.61 3.87
CA PHE A 64 9.42 -14.00 4.79
C PHE A 64 10.55 -14.98 5.10
N ASN A 65 11.79 -14.52 4.98
CA ASN A 65 12.98 -15.26 5.37
C ASN A 65 14.09 -14.26 5.70
N PRO A 66 14.57 -14.23 6.95
CA PRO A 66 15.59 -13.26 7.36
C PRO A 66 16.99 -13.61 6.86
N GLY A 67 17.17 -14.80 6.30
CA GLY A 67 18.48 -15.28 5.84
C GLY A 67 18.90 -14.65 4.52
N SER A 68 20.19 -14.77 4.21
CA SER A 68 20.78 -14.22 3.00
C SER A 68 21.28 -15.29 2.01
N ASP A 69 21.09 -16.56 2.32
CA ASP A 69 21.47 -17.65 1.45
C ASP A 69 20.30 -18.14 0.60
N PRO A 70 20.32 -17.90 -0.73
CA PRO A 70 19.24 -18.36 -1.59
C PRO A 70 19.03 -19.88 -1.57
N ALA A 71 20.07 -20.66 -1.30
CA ALA A 71 19.95 -22.11 -1.21
C ALA A 71 19.09 -22.55 -0.03
N SER A 72 18.96 -21.71 1.00
CA SER A 72 18.10 -21.94 2.17
C SER A 72 16.85 -21.08 2.16
N GLY A 73 16.46 -20.58 0.99
CA GLY A 73 15.26 -19.72 0.82
C GLY A 73 15.46 -18.27 1.19
N GLY A 74 16.69 -17.85 1.52
CA GLY A 74 17.00 -16.47 1.87
C GLY A 74 17.14 -15.58 0.65
N TYR A 75 17.41 -14.29 0.90
CA TYR A 75 17.50 -13.28 -0.14
C TYR A 75 18.85 -12.56 -0.07
N LEU A 76 19.43 -12.31 -1.24
CA LEU A 76 20.71 -11.59 -1.32
C LEU A 76 20.65 -10.20 -0.67
N HIS A 77 19.51 -9.52 -0.75
CA HIS A 77 19.32 -8.21 -0.14
C HIS A 77 19.61 -8.23 1.36
N ASN A 78 19.31 -9.34 2.04
CA ASN A 78 19.50 -9.45 3.48
C ASN A 78 20.98 -9.46 3.88
N ARG A 79 21.92 -9.51 2.94
CA ARG A 79 23.36 -9.30 3.18
C ARG A 79 23.66 -7.91 3.70
N THR A 80 22.74 -6.94 3.51
CA THR A 80 22.90 -5.58 4.02
C THR A 80 22.72 -5.48 5.54
N GLY A 81 22.35 -6.57 6.20
CA GLY A 81 22.00 -6.57 7.63
C GLY A 81 20.50 -6.42 7.88
N GLU A 82 19.71 -6.26 6.83
CA GLU A 82 18.24 -6.19 6.92
C GLU A 82 17.64 -7.59 6.83
N ASP A 83 16.36 -7.70 7.19
CA ASP A 83 15.61 -8.96 7.12
C ASP A 83 14.33 -8.81 6.27
N ASN A 84 14.25 -7.76 5.44
CA ASN A 84 13.03 -7.29 4.82
C ASN A 84 12.98 -7.43 3.30
N ALA A 85 13.77 -8.31 2.72
CA ALA A 85 13.77 -8.50 1.27
C ALA A 85 12.40 -8.90 0.74
N ASP A 86 11.66 -9.73 1.46
CA ASP A 86 10.31 -10.12 1.10
C ASP A 86 9.37 -8.92 1.02
N ALA A 87 9.54 -7.94 1.92
CA ALA A 87 8.73 -6.73 1.93
C ALA A 87 8.93 -5.89 0.67
N HIS A 88 10.17 -5.79 0.18
CA HIS A 88 10.45 -5.12 -1.09
C HIS A 88 9.76 -5.82 -2.25
N HIS A 89 9.76 -7.14 -2.26
CA HIS A 89 9.10 -7.92 -3.30
C HIS A 89 7.57 -7.77 -3.24
N LYS A 90 6.99 -7.81 -2.05
CA LYS A 90 5.55 -7.61 -1.86
C LYS A 90 5.11 -6.24 -2.34
N ARG A 91 5.89 -5.18 -2.01
CA ARG A 91 5.67 -3.84 -2.53
C ARG A 91 5.72 -3.83 -4.06
N GLN A 92 6.67 -4.52 -4.65
CA GLN A 92 6.82 -4.57 -6.10
C GLN A 92 5.61 -5.21 -6.77
N VAL A 93 5.04 -6.25 -6.14
CA VAL A 93 3.85 -6.93 -6.65
C VAL A 93 2.61 -6.06 -6.50
N MET A 94 2.41 -5.44 -5.33
CA MET A 94 1.19 -4.70 -5.02
C MET A 94 1.19 -3.27 -5.58
N GLY A 95 2.36 -2.72 -5.85
CA GLY A 95 2.49 -1.41 -6.45
C GLY A 95 2.68 -0.28 -5.46
N ARG A 96 3.09 0.87 -5.99
CA ARG A 96 3.47 2.06 -5.24
C ARG A 96 2.30 2.99 -4.96
N GLU A 97 1.39 3.13 -5.94
CA GLU A 97 0.44 4.24 -5.95
C GLU A 97 -0.84 3.89 -6.70
N VAL A 98 -1.86 4.68 -6.45
CA VAL A 98 -3.09 4.67 -7.23
C VAL A 98 -3.41 6.10 -7.66
N VAL A 99 -4.12 6.22 -8.79
CA VAL A 99 -4.66 7.48 -9.28
C VAL A 99 -6.15 7.31 -9.43
N VAL A 100 -6.92 8.24 -8.87
CA VAL A 100 -8.38 8.21 -8.91
C VAL A 100 -8.87 9.52 -9.50
N ALA A 101 -9.85 9.43 -10.40
CA ALA A 101 -10.51 10.61 -10.94
C ALA A 101 -11.34 11.30 -9.85
N ILE A 102 -11.39 12.62 -9.91
CA ILE A 102 -12.30 13.44 -9.12
C ILE A 102 -13.35 13.97 -10.07
N THR A 103 -14.61 13.70 -9.78
CA THR A 103 -15.75 14.14 -10.59
C THR A 103 -16.79 14.75 -9.68
N ASP A 104 -17.25 15.96 -10.00
CA ASP A 104 -18.22 16.70 -9.19
C ASP A 104 -17.79 16.81 -7.71
N GLY A 105 -16.49 17.00 -7.49
CA GLY A 105 -15.91 17.19 -6.17
C GLY A 105 -15.73 15.94 -5.34
N LYS A 106 -15.89 14.76 -5.92
CA LYS A 106 -15.86 13.48 -5.22
C LYS A 106 -14.96 12.46 -5.90
N LEU A 107 -14.44 11.51 -5.13
CA LEU A 107 -13.76 10.35 -5.69
C LEU A 107 -14.68 9.59 -6.64
N HIS A 108 -14.22 9.39 -7.86
CA HIS A 108 -14.97 8.66 -8.87
C HIS A 108 -14.51 7.21 -8.91
N LEU A 109 -15.11 6.40 -8.04
CA LEU A 109 -14.78 5.00 -7.87
C LEU A 109 -15.95 4.10 -8.22
N GLY A 110 -15.65 2.86 -8.59
CA GLY A 110 -16.65 1.81 -8.69
C GLY A 110 -17.22 1.48 -7.29
N PRO A 111 -18.40 0.83 -7.23
CA PRO A 111 -19.10 0.65 -5.96
C PRO A 111 -18.35 -0.20 -4.92
N TRP A 112 -17.42 -1.03 -5.35
CA TRP A 112 -16.67 -1.90 -4.44
C TRP A 112 -15.20 -1.48 -4.30
N GLU A 113 -14.81 -0.36 -4.92
CA GLU A 113 -13.44 0.14 -4.84
C GLU A 113 -13.23 0.93 -3.57
N HIS A 114 -12.20 0.57 -2.81
CA HIS A 114 -11.85 1.19 -1.54
C HIS A 114 -10.34 1.31 -1.47
N ILE A 115 -9.83 2.40 -0.92
CA ILE A 115 -8.40 2.72 -0.94
C ILE A 115 -7.75 2.23 0.36
N PHE A 116 -6.66 1.45 0.20
CA PHE A 116 -5.92 0.85 1.31
C PHE A 116 -4.44 1.16 1.25
N TYR A 117 -3.85 1.22 2.43
CA TYR A 117 -2.40 1.19 2.64
C TYR A 117 -2.03 -0.21 3.13
N TYR A 118 -0.98 -0.80 2.54
CA TYR A 118 -0.49 -2.12 2.90
C TYR A 118 0.94 -2.02 3.43
N GLU A 119 1.14 -2.39 4.70
CA GLU A 119 2.43 -2.38 5.37
C GLU A 119 3.07 -3.76 5.24
N PHE A 120 4.34 -3.81 4.81
CA PHE A 120 5.08 -5.07 4.68
C PHE A 120 6.28 -5.17 5.62
N ASP A 121 6.69 -4.07 6.23
CA ASP A 121 7.86 -3.99 7.11
C ASP A 121 7.58 -2.94 8.19
N GLY A 122 6.70 -3.27 9.11
CA GLY A 122 6.21 -2.37 10.14
C GLY A 122 7.28 -1.85 11.10
N ARG A 123 6.86 -1.03 12.08
CA ARG A 123 7.71 -0.39 13.10
C ARG A 123 8.55 0.77 12.59
N ARG A 124 8.52 1.06 11.28
CA ARG A 124 9.18 2.22 10.71
C ARG A 124 8.14 3.29 10.42
N ARG A 125 8.49 4.55 10.63
CA ARG A 125 7.62 5.66 10.25
C ARG A 125 7.66 5.80 8.73
N LYS A 126 6.49 5.81 8.11
CA LYS A 126 6.35 5.92 6.65
C LYS A 126 5.35 7.00 6.30
N ARG A 127 5.54 7.60 5.11
CA ARG A 127 4.70 8.68 4.62
C ARG A 127 3.80 8.18 3.50
N ILE A 128 2.61 8.75 3.45
CA ILE A 128 1.70 8.62 2.31
C ILE A 128 1.56 10.00 1.70
N LEU A 129 1.87 10.12 0.42
CA LEU A 129 1.67 11.37 -0.32
C LEU A 129 0.30 11.35 -0.96
N VAL A 130 -0.47 12.38 -0.73
CA VAL A 130 -1.73 12.62 -1.44
C VAL A 130 -1.57 13.91 -2.21
N LYS A 131 -1.64 13.83 -3.54
CA LYS A 131 -1.52 15.02 -4.40
C LYS A 131 -2.78 15.14 -5.25
N ILE A 132 -3.39 16.31 -5.20
CA ILE A 132 -4.65 16.59 -5.88
C ILE A 132 -4.41 17.69 -6.90
N ILE A 133 -4.78 17.44 -8.15
CA ILE A 133 -4.69 18.42 -9.22
C ILE A 133 -6.04 18.54 -9.93
N GLY A 134 -6.37 19.75 -10.37
CA GLY A 134 -7.61 19.97 -11.09
C GLY A 134 -8.18 21.36 -10.84
N GLN A 135 -9.43 21.53 -11.24
CA GLN A 135 -10.14 22.81 -11.15
C GLN A 135 -11.42 22.73 -10.34
#